data_5bc7bf43e3f33c9ce6bec13bf7e00a92
#
_entry.id   5bc7bf43e3f33c9ce6bec13bf7e00a92
#
_cell.length_a   1.000
_cell.length_b   1.000
_cell.length_c   1.000
_cell.angle_alpha   90.00
_cell.angle_beta   90.00
_cell.angle_gamma   90.00
#
_symmetry.space_group_name_H-M   'P 1'
#
loop_
_entity.id
_entity.type
_entity.pdbx_description
1 polymer ?
#
loop_
_entity_poly.entity_id
_entity_poly.type
_entity_poly.pdbx_seq_one_letter_code
_entity_poly.pdbx_strand_id
1 'polypeptide(L)'
;IKFIGQALMMGHYLSSTLTGTEGVVDRLIGGAMGESLRAGNYPAGVGTSLVFANHRRDPDQPLAMPRPHAAVIVGLGEEGRLTMLQLAQTVEKGAIAYAQRVAEGDGAAPLGFELASVLIGSGGTGVSAGSAAQAIAKGIAAANRLLAAVQWPQVTRLHLVELYLDRASEAHTALAVLEEARPSEFQLEPAVRSGTGARRRPPVWGYRGASYDFISARQFRGDQGEPLIEYTLDTQRARNEVRGQATQVQLVDEL
;
A
#
# COMPACT_ATOMS: atom_id res chain seq x y z
N ILE A 1 7.57 -6.76 -5.56
CA ILE A 1 8.11 -6.95 -4.20
C ILE A 1 9.61 -7.28 -4.25
N LYS A 2 10.08 -8.16 -5.13
CA LYS A 2 11.51 -8.52 -5.26
C LYS A 2 12.46 -7.34 -5.57
N PHE A 3 11.96 -6.20 -6.02
CA PHE A 3 12.75 -5.00 -6.29
C PHE A 3 12.81 -4.02 -5.11
N ILE A 4 12.07 -4.27 -4.04
CA ILE A 4 12.06 -3.42 -2.85
C ILE A 4 13.30 -3.77 -2.03
N GLY A 5 14.25 -2.83 -1.94
CA GLY A 5 15.44 -2.95 -1.12
C GLY A 5 15.23 -2.59 0.35
N GLN A 6 14.21 -1.78 0.63
CA GLN A 6 13.86 -1.30 1.97
C GLN A 6 13.17 -2.39 2.79
N ALA A 7 12.99 -2.16 4.10
CA ALA A 7 12.02 -2.92 4.88
C ALA A 7 10.61 -2.69 4.34
N LEU A 8 9.81 -3.75 4.28
CA LEU A 8 8.45 -3.68 3.77
C LEU A 8 7.44 -3.85 4.91
N MET A 9 6.65 -2.79 5.15
CA MET A 9 5.56 -2.83 6.12
C MET A 9 4.29 -3.38 5.48
N MET A 10 3.63 -4.30 6.18
CA MET A 10 2.39 -4.95 5.77
C MET A 10 1.46 -5.11 6.96
N GLY A 11 0.16 -5.20 6.69
CA GLY A 11 -0.85 -5.43 7.72
C GLY A 11 -1.35 -6.87 7.72
N HIS A 12 -1.69 -7.38 8.91
CA HIS A 12 -2.33 -8.67 9.12
C HIS A 12 -3.65 -8.51 9.87
N TYR A 13 -4.74 -8.95 9.26
CA TYR A 13 -6.02 -9.10 9.96
C TYR A 13 -6.00 -10.37 10.82
N LEU A 14 -6.89 -10.44 11.80
CA LEU A 14 -7.06 -11.64 12.63
C LEU A 14 -7.44 -12.84 11.75
N SER A 15 -6.46 -13.63 11.38
CA SER A 15 -6.56 -14.80 10.50
C SER A 15 -5.56 -15.87 10.89
N SER A 16 -5.88 -17.12 10.61
CA SER A 16 -4.97 -18.26 10.79
C SER A 16 -4.04 -18.50 9.60
N THR A 17 -4.13 -17.69 8.55
CA THR A 17 -3.36 -17.87 7.31
C THR A 17 -2.75 -16.57 6.81
N LEU A 18 -1.54 -16.66 6.24
CA LEU A 18 -0.92 -15.56 5.51
C LEU A 18 -1.49 -15.48 4.10
N THR A 19 -2.03 -14.33 3.73
CA THR A 19 -2.68 -14.12 2.43
C THR A 19 -1.96 -13.06 1.58
N GLY A 20 -2.19 -13.07 0.26
CA GLY A 20 -1.73 -12.03 -0.64
C GLY A 20 -0.23 -11.74 -0.53
N THR A 21 0.10 -10.50 -0.21
CA THR A 21 1.50 -10.03 -0.10
C THR A 21 2.27 -10.73 1.02
N GLU A 22 1.64 -11.05 2.16
CA GLU A 22 2.27 -11.72 3.28
C GLU A 22 2.82 -13.10 2.86
N GLY A 23 2.01 -13.93 2.19
CA GLY A 23 2.45 -15.24 1.74
C GLY A 23 3.58 -15.19 0.69
N VAL A 24 3.67 -14.10 -0.09
CA VAL A 24 4.80 -13.88 -1.00
C VAL A 24 6.05 -13.52 -0.23
N VAL A 25 5.95 -12.59 0.71
CA VAL A 25 7.10 -12.12 1.50
C VAL A 25 7.61 -13.21 2.43
N ASP A 26 6.72 -13.99 3.04
CA ASP A 26 7.09 -15.14 3.88
C ASP A 26 8.04 -16.11 3.14
N ARG A 27 7.72 -16.43 1.88
CA ARG A 27 8.62 -17.26 1.04
C ARG A 27 9.96 -16.59 0.75
N LEU A 28 9.98 -15.26 0.61
CA LEU A 28 11.22 -14.51 0.34
C LEU A 28 12.14 -14.44 1.56
N ILE A 29 11.57 -14.43 2.77
CA ILE A 29 12.34 -14.39 4.04
C ILE A 29 12.54 -15.77 4.68
N GLY A 30 12.18 -16.85 3.99
CA GLY A 30 12.47 -18.21 4.45
C GLY A 30 11.41 -18.86 5.33
N GLY A 31 10.16 -18.36 5.36
CA GLY A 31 9.04 -18.99 6.06
C GLY A 31 8.86 -18.55 7.53
N ALA A 32 9.66 -17.60 8.00
CA ALA A 32 9.66 -17.19 9.41
C ALA A 32 8.33 -16.55 9.88
N MET A 33 7.60 -15.88 8.98
CA MET A 33 6.29 -15.32 9.30
C MET A 33 5.26 -16.43 9.52
N GLY A 34 5.23 -17.44 8.64
CA GLY A 34 4.35 -18.60 8.78
C GLY A 34 4.66 -19.43 10.02
N GLU A 35 5.93 -19.57 10.40
CA GLU A 35 6.34 -20.22 11.65
C GLU A 35 5.85 -19.45 12.87
N SER A 36 6.01 -18.14 12.89
CA SER A 36 5.53 -17.26 13.97
C SER A 36 4.00 -17.32 14.10
N LEU A 37 3.27 -17.36 12.98
CA LEU A 37 1.82 -17.50 12.98
C LEU A 37 1.37 -18.85 13.59
N ARG A 38 2.01 -19.95 13.21
CA ARG A 38 1.75 -21.29 13.80
C ARG A 38 2.08 -21.37 15.28
N ALA A 39 3.10 -20.63 15.72
CA ALA A 39 3.47 -20.54 17.13
C ALA A 39 2.55 -19.65 17.96
N GLY A 40 1.54 -18.97 17.33
CA GLY A 40 0.64 -18.04 18.01
C GLY A 40 1.30 -16.71 18.40
N ASN A 41 2.48 -16.39 17.84
CA ASN A 41 3.22 -15.16 18.10
C ASN A 41 3.28 -14.27 16.86
N TYR A 42 2.11 -14.04 16.23
CA TYR A 42 2.02 -13.18 15.06
C TYR A 42 1.07 -12.00 15.34
N PRO A 43 1.40 -10.78 14.89
CA PRO A 43 0.60 -9.59 15.19
C PRO A 43 -0.81 -9.73 14.60
N ALA A 44 -1.83 -9.66 15.42
CA ALA A 44 -3.22 -9.72 14.97
C ALA A 44 -4.05 -8.53 15.48
N GLY A 45 -3.87 -8.13 16.73
CA GLY A 45 -4.59 -6.99 17.32
C GLY A 45 -4.04 -5.63 16.86
N VAL A 46 -4.92 -4.63 16.77
CA VAL A 46 -4.51 -3.24 16.48
C VAL A 46 -3.44 -2.78 17.49
N GLY A 47 -2.39 -2.14 16.99
CA GLY A 47 -1.28 -1.66 17.80
C GLY A 47 -0.21 -2.71 18.12
N THR A 48 -0.38 -3.97 17.67
CA THR A 48 0.67 -4.99 17.73
C THR A 48 1.55 -4.94 16.50
N SER A 49 2.84 -5.27 16.65
CA SER A 49 3.77 -5.32 15.52
C SER A 49 4.88 -6.33 15.77
N LEU A 50 5.45 -6.85 14.69
CA LEU A 50 6.63 -7.72 14.73
C LEU A 50 7.51 -7.44 13.51
N VAL A 51 8.82 -7.51 13.71
CA VAL A 51 9.83 -7.29 12.66
C VAL A 51 10.56 -8.59 12.39
N PHE A 52 10.56 -9.00 11.12
CA PHE A 52 11.28 -10.18 10.63
C PHE A 52 12.45 -9.71 9.75
N ALA A 53 13.67 -9.90 10.19
CA ALA A 53 14.84 -9.63 9.37
C ALA A 53 14.96 -10.70 8.28
N ASN A 54 15.36 -10.30 7.08
CA ASN A 54 15.62 -11.23 5.99
C ASN A 54 17.10 -11.59 5.98
N HIS A 55 17.42 -12.78 6.44
CA HIS A 55 18.79 -13.34 6.44
C HIS A 55 19.09 -14.21 5.21
N ARG A 56 18.13 -14.34 4.30
CA ARG A 56 18.28 -15.20 3.12
C ARG A 56 19.18 -14.54 2.08
N ARG A 57 20.34 -15.12 1.84
CA ARG A 57 21.25 -14.68 0.79
C ARG A 57 20.97 -15.41 -0.51
N ASP A 58 21.07 -14.69 -1.62
CA ASP A 58 21.04 -15.28 -2.95
C ASP A 58 22.38 -16.02 -3.19
N PRO A 59 22.38 -17.35 -3.46
CA PRO A 59 23.60 -18.10 -3.73
C PRO A 59 24.38 -17.54 -4.93
N ASP A 60 23.68 -17.01 -5.93
CA ASP A 60 24.28 -16.44 -7.14
C ASP A 60 24.81 -15.02 -6.92
N GLN A 61 24.35 -14.35 -5.86
CA GLN A 61 24.74 -12.98 -5.50
C GLN A 61 24.94 -12.84 -3.98
N PRO A 62 25.95 -13.51 -3.38
CA PRO A 62 26.09 -13.59 -1.93
C PRO A 62 26.40 -12.27 -1.24
N LEU A 63 26.86 -11.26 -1.98
CA LEU A 63 27.13 -9.90 -1.48
C LEU A 63 25.93 -8.96 -1.64
N ALA A 64 24.88 -9.36 -2.37
CA ALA A 64 23.69 -8.56 -2.51
C ALA A 64 22.85 -8.59 -1.22
N MET A 65 22.36 -7.43 -0.83
CA MET A 65 21.42 -7.33 0.29
C MET A 65 20.11 -8.03 -0.06
N PRO A 66 19.53 -8.81 0.87
CA PRO A 66 18.24 -9.47 0.62
C PRO A 66 17.12 -8.46 0.39
N ARG A 67 16.12 -8.86 -0.42
CA ARG A 67 15.00 -7.99 -0.81
C ARG A 67 13.65 -8.66 -0.56
N PRO A 68 12.77 -8.04 0.26
CA PRO A 68 13.05 -6.89 1.15
C PRO A 68 14.05 -7.31 2.22
N HIS A 69 14.79 -6.36 2.82
CA HIS A 69 15.75 -6.73 3.85
C HIS A 69 15.09 -7.03 5.21
N ALA A 70 13.85 -6.59 5.39
CA ALA A 70 13.02 -6.95 6.54
C ALA A 70 11.53 -6.87 6.17
N ALA A 71 10.70 -7.58 6.90
CA ALA A 71 9.25 -7.43 6.89
C ALA A 71 8.79 -6.86 8.24
N VAL A 72 8.00 -5.77 8.20
CA VAL A 72 7.39 -5.15 9.37
C VAL A 72 5.90 -5.47 9.32
N ILE A 73 5.43 -6.30 10.23
CA ILE A 73 4.03 -6.71 10.27
C ILE A 73 3.31 -5.92 11.35
N VAL A 74 2.15 -5.37 11.00
CA VAL A 74 1.29 -4.64 11.94
C VAL A 74 -0.09 -5.30 12.00
N GLY A 75 -0.61 -5.50 13.21
CA GLY A 75 -1.92 -6.10 13.44
C GLY A 75 -3.06 -5.10 13.12
N LEU A 76 -4.09 -5.58 12.44
CA LEU A 76 -5.24 -4.79 11.99
C LEU A 76 -6.53 -5.12 12.75
N GLY A 77 -6.54 -6.16 13.58
CA GLY A 77 -7.74 -6.65 14.24
C GLY A 77 -8.67 -7.41 13.28
N GLU A 78 -9.96 -7.40 13.58
CA GLU A 78 -10.97 -8.05 12.75
C GLU A 78 -11.20 -7.29 11.44
N GLU A 79 -11.32 -8.04 10.34
CA GLU A 79 -11.63 -7.46 9.04
C GLU A 79 -12.99 -6.73 9.06
N GLY A 80 -13.07 -5.59 8.42
CA GLY A 80 -14.27 -4.75 8.38
C GLY A 80 -14.47 -3.84 9.60
N ARG A 81 -13.63 -3.93 10.64
CA ARG A 81 -13.71 -3.08 11.85
C ARG A 81 -12.60 -2.05 11.96
N LEU A 82 -11.61 -2.10 11.09
CA LEU A 82 -10.47 -1.20 11.12
C LEU A 82 -10.88 0.24 10.79
N THR A 83 -10.61 1.16 11.70
CA THR A 83 -10.78 2.61 11.46
C THR A 83 -9.47 3.25 10.99
N MET A 84 -9.55 4.43 10.36
CA MET A 84 -8.37 5.17 9.90
C MET A 84 -7.46 5.59 11.05
N LEU A 85 -8.03 5.92 12.21
CA LEU A 85 -7.26 6.23 13.40
C LEU A 85 -6.47 5.01 13.90
N GLN A 86 -7.12 3.85 13.97
CA GLN A 86 -6.48 2.60 14.35
C GLN A 86 -5.39 2.20 13.35
N LEU A 87 -5.62 2.40 12.04
CA LEU A 87 -4.60 2.16 11.03
C LEU A 87 -3.37 3.07 11.24
N ALA A 88 -3.58 4.37 11.47
CA ALA A 88 -2.46 5.28 11.75
C ALA A 88 -1.70 4.88 13.03
N GLN A 89 -2.41 4.50 14.10
CA GLN A 89 -1.80 4.04 15.35
C GLN A 89 -0.98 2.76 15.19
N THR A 90 -1.50 1.78 14.45
CA THR A 90 -0.77 0.51 14.26
C THR A 90 0.45 0.71 13.35
N VAL A 91 0.37 1.59 12.35
CA VAL A 91 1.51 1.99 11.51
C VAL A 91 2.56 2.72 12.32
N GLU A 92 2.16 3.65 13.20
CA GLU A 92 3.07 4.33 14.15
C GLU A 92 3.87 3.32 14.97
N LYS A 93 3.18 2.33 15.58
CA LYS A 93 3.84 1.28 16.38
C LYS A 93 4.81 0.44 15.56
N GLY A 94 4.41 0.06 14.35
CA GLY A 94 5.28 -0.69 13.43
C GLY A 94 6.53 0.08 13.02
N ALA A 95 6.40 1.38 12.74
CA ALA A 95 7.54 2.23 12.41
C ALA A 95 8.51 2.39 13.59
N ILE A 96 7.99 2.58 14.80
CA ILE A 96 8.80 2.66 16.04
C ILE A 96 9.52 1.33 16.28
N ALA A 97 8.82 0.20 16.18
CA ALA A 97 9.43 -1.12 16.37
C ALA A 97 10.56 -1.39 15.36
N TYR A 98 10.40 -0.93 14.11
CA TYR A 98 11.47 -1.05 13.13
C TYR A 98 12.62 -0.08 13.39
N ALA A 99 12.35 1.18 13.78
CA ALA A 99 13.36 2.14 14.17
C ALA A 99 14.22 1.64 15.34
N GLN A 100 13.61 0.97 16.31
CA GLN A 100 14.33 0.31 17.40
C GLN A 100 15.33 -0.73 16.86
N ARG A 101 14.89 -1.60 15.92
CA ARG A 101 15.78 -2.59 15.30
C ARG A 101 16.94 -1.94 14.54
N VAL A 102 16.70 -0.79 13.89
CA VAL A 102 17.75 -0.03 13.21
C VAL A 102 18.73 0.56 14.23
N ALA A 103 18.24 1.05 15.37
CA ALA A 103 19.08 1.60 16.44
C ALA A 103 19.91 0.53 17.19
N GLU A 104 19.41 -0.71 17.27
CA GLU A 104 20.07 -1.86 17.90
C GLU A 104 21.12 -2.55 16.96
N GLY A 105 21.19 -2.14 15.69
CA GLY A 105 22.12 -2.71 14.72
C GLY A 105 23.59 -2.43 15.06
N ASP A 106 24.50 -3.29 14.56
CA ASP A 106 25.93 -3.14 14.78
C ASP A 106 26.47 -1.87 14.11
N GLY A 107 27.05 -0.97 14.88
CA GLY A 107 27.68 0.27 14.42
C GLY A 107 26.97 1.54 14.87
N ALA A 108 27.39 2.69 14.34
CA ALA A 108 26.71 3.96 14.60
C ALA A 108 25.32 3.92 13.96
N ALA A 109 24.27 4.11 14.76
CA ALA A 109 22.91 4.14 14.23
C ALA A 109 22.77 5.26 13.18
N PRO A 110 22.20 4.96 11.99
CA PRO A 110 21.96 6.00 11.00
C PRO A 110 20.95 7.02 11.56
N LEU A 111 21.04 8.28 11.12
CA LEU A 111 20.10 9.33 11.52
C LEU A 111 18.67 9.05 11.03
N GLY A 112 18.54 8.24 9.98
CA GLY A 112 17.25 7.87 9.42
C GLY A 112 17.33 6.71 8.45
N PHE A 113 16.16 6.23 8.03
CA PHE A 113 16.00 5.11 7.11
C PHE A 113 14.82 5.32 6.15
N GLU A 114 14.83 4.60 5.05
CA GLU A 114 13.69 4.52 4.13
C GLU A 114 12.83 3.30 4.47
N LEU A 115 11.52 3.45 4.35
CA LEU A 115 10.54 2.39 4.60
C LEU A 115 9.63 2.22 3.40
N ALA A 116 9.40 0.99 2.98
CA ALA A 116 8.36 0.69 2.01
C ALA A 116 7.10 0.19 2.73
N SER A 117 5.92 0.47 2.19
CA SER A 117 4.65 -0.05 2.70
C SER A 117 3.71 -0.39 1.56
N VAL A 118 2.96 -1.47 1.67
CA VAL A 118 1.76 -1.67 0.84
C VAL A 118 0.66 -0.73 1.33
N LEU A 119 -0.44 -0.60 0.56
CA LEU A 119 -1.64 0.12 1.03
C LEU A 119 -2.38 -0.73 2.07
N ILE A 120 -1.89 -0.70 3.31
CA ILE A 120 -2.36 -1.50 4.43
C ILE A 120 -3.85 -1.26 4.69
N GLY A 121 -4.61 -2.32 4.90
CA GLY A 121 -6.03 -2.27 5.22
C GLY A 121 -6.95 -2.07 4.01
N SER A 122 -6.42 -1.71 2.85
CA SER A 122 -7.22 -1.42 1.65
C SER A 122 -7.47 -2.65 0.76
N GLY A 123 -7.05 -3.83 1.19
CA GLY A 123 -7.30 -5.10 0.50
C GLY A 123 -8.66 -5.73 0.81
N GLY A 124 -9.28 -5.33 1.91
CA GLY A 124 -10.59 -5.78 2.38
C GLY A 124 -11.71 -4.78 2.13
N THR A 125 -12.84 -4.98 2.78
CA THR A 125 -14.00 -4.07 2.73
C THR A 125 -13.79 -2.85 3.63
N GLY A 126 -14.18 -1.67 3.18
CA GLY A 126 -14.35 -0.48 4.01
C GLY A 126 -13.22 0.54 4.01
N VAL A 127 -12.02 0.23 3.49
CA VAL A 127 -10.90 1.19 3.42
C VAL A 127 -10.48 1.44 1.99
N SER A 128 -10.59 2.69 1.52
CA SER A 128 -10.13 3.09 0.21
C SER A 128 -8.60 3.17 0.12
N ALA A 129 -8.05 3.09 -1.09
CA ALA A 129 -6.61 3.24 -1.31
C ALA A 129 -6.11 4.61 -0.84
N GLY A 130 -6.88 5.68 -1.11
CA GLY A 130 -6.57 7.04 -0.69
C GLY A 130 -6.59 7.20 0.83
N SER A 131 -7.65 6.69 1.50
CA SER A 131 -7.75 6.75 2.96
C SER A 131 -6.62 5.97 3.64
N ALA A 132 -6.28 4.78 3.11
CA ALA A 132 -5.16 3.99 3.61
C ALA A 132 -3.83 4.75 3.48
N ALA A 133 -3.56 5.34 2.31
CA ALA A 133 -2.34 6.12 2.08
C ALA A 133 -2.21 7.27 3.08
N GLN A 134 -3.27 8.05 3.28
CA GLN A 134 -3.27 9.15 4.25
C GLN A 134 -3.07 8.67 5.70
N ALA A 135 -3.73 7.57 6.10
CA ALA A 135 -3.55 7.01 7.44
C ALA A 135 -2.12 6.51 7.67
N ILE A 136 -1.53 5.84 6.67
CA ILE A 136 -0.14 5.38 6.73
C ILE A 136 0.80 6.59 6.87
N ALA A 137 0.67 7.61 6.02
CA ALA A 137 1.51 8.81 6.09
C ALA A 137 1.39 9.51 7.46
N LYS A 138 0.18 9.67 7.98
CA LYS A 138 -0.06 10.25 9.32
C LYS A 138 0.56 9.41 10.45
N GLY A 139 0.48 8.08 10.34
CA GLY A 139 1.11 7.17 11.31
C GLY A 139 2.63 7.29 11.31
N ILE A 140 3.25 7.38 10.13
CA ILE A 140 4.71 7.60 10.01
C ILE A 140 5.11 8.97 10.58
N ALA A 141 4.37 10.03 10.28
CA ALA A 141 4.65 11.35 10.84
C ALA A 141 4.51 11.36 12.38
N ALA A 142 3.52 10.65 12.93
CA ALA A 142 3.38 10.49 14.38
C ALA A 142 4.57 9.72 14.98
N ALA A 143 4.99 8.62 14.34
CA ALA A 143 6.19 7.88 14.75
C ALA A 143 7.43 8.77 14.75
N ASN A 144 7.67 9.54 13.68
CA ASN A 144 8.83 10.41 13.57
C ASN A 144 8.90 11.46 14.70
N ARG A 145 7.75 12.02 15.12
CA ARG A 145 7.73 12.94 16.28
C ARG A 145 8.20 12.27 17.58
N LEU A 146 7.78 11.03 17.82
CA LEU A 146 8.21 10.26 19.00
C LEU A 146 9.68 9.85 18.89
N LEU A 147 10.11 9.39 17.71
CA LEU A 147 11.50 8.99 17.47
C LEU A 147 12.47 10.15 17.60
N ALA A 148 12.09 11.35 17.13
CA ALA A 148 12.89 12.56 17.31
C ALA A 148 13.07 12.91 18.80
N ALA A 149 12.05 12.77 19.62
CA ALA A 149 12.11 13.07 21.05
C ALA A 149 13.10 12.17 21.81
N VAL A 150 13.33 10.93 21.32
CA VAL A 150 14.26 9.96 21.93
C VAL A 150 15.56 9.81 21.14
N GLN A 151 15.77 10.65 20.11
CA GLN A 151 16.95 10.64 19.25
C GLN A 151 17.19 9.29 18.52
N TRP A 152 16.11 8.59 18.18
CA TRP A 152 16.16 7.37 17.39
C TRP A 152 16.09 7.67 15.88
N PRO A 153 16.54 6.72 15.02
CA PRO A 153 16.44 6.86 13.58
C PRO A 153 15.00 7.13 13.13
N GLN A 154 14.81 8.09 12.22
CA GLN A 154 13.51 8.48 11.70
C GLN A 154 13.28 7.94 10.30
N VAL A 155 12.03 7.78 9.89
CA VAL A 155 11.67 7.49 8.51
C VAL A 155 11.89 8.76 7.67
N THR A 156 12.90 8.75 6.81
CA THR A 156 13.25 9.88 5.92
C THR A 156 12.46 9.85 4.63
N ARG A 157 12.05 8.66 4.18
CA ARG A 157 11.24 8.47 2.96
C ARG A 157 10.33 7.26 3.11
N LEU A 158 9.06 7.46 2.78
CA LEU A 158 8.05 6.40 2.70
C LEU A 158 7.77 6.07 1.23
N HIS A 159 7.93 4.81 0.86
CA HIS A 159 7.59 4.28 -0.47
C HIS A 159 6.29 3.50 -0.39
N LEU A 160 5.20 4.05 -0.90
CA LEU A 160 3.96 3.30 -1.05
C LEU A 160 4.01 2.43 -2.31
N VAL A 161 3.76 1.14 -2.16
CA VAL A 161 3.85 0.14 -3.23
C VAL A 161 2.48 -0.44 -3.50
N GLU A 162 2.03 -0.29 -4.73
CA GLU A 162 0.75 -0.83 -5.18
C GLU A 162 0.92 -1.53 -6.54
N LEU A 163 0.21 -2.62 -6.72
CA LEU A 163 0.23 -3.41 -7.95
C LEU A 163 -0.64 -2.78 -9.05
N TYR A 164 -1.74 -2.16 -8.65
CA TYR A 164 -2.76 -1.63 -9.55
C TYR A 164 -2.63 -0.12 -9.71
N LEU A 165 -2.53 0.34 -10.96
CA LEU A 165 -2.29 1.74 -11.28
C LEU A 165 -3.42 2.67 -10.82
N ASP A 166 -4.68 2.25 -10.95
CA ASP A 166 -5.85 2.99 -10.50
C ASP A 166 -5.80 3.28 -8.99
N ARG A 167 -5.43 2.28 -8.19
CA ARG A 167 -5.27 2.43 -6.74
C ARG A 167 -4.06 3.30 -6.37
N ALA A 168 -2.96 3.15 -7.12
CA ALA A 168 -1.78 4.00 -6.92
C ALA A 168 -2.11 5.47 -7.22
N SER A 169 -2.90 5.73 -8.28
CA SER A 169 -3.34 7.09 -8.62
C SER A 169 -4.28 7.66 -7.58
N GLU A 170 -5.25 6.87 -7.07
CA GLU A 170 -6.12 7.30 -5.97
C GLU A 170 -5.32 7.66 -4.71
N ALA A 171 -4.36 6.81 -4.34
CA ALA A 171 -3.49 7.06 -3.20
C ALA A 171 -2.66 8.34 -3.38
N HIS A 172 -2.09 8.54 -4.57
CA HIS A 172 -1.32 9.74 -4.89
C HIS A 172 -2.16 11.01 -4.80
N THR A 173 -3.37 11.02 -5.38
CA THR A 173 -4.30 12.15 -5.28
C THR A 173 -4.67 12.47 -3.83
N ALA A 174 -4.95 11.45 -3.02
CA ALA A 174 -5.27 11.64 -1.61
C ALA A 174 -4.08 12.19 -0.80
N LEU A 175 -2.85 11.79 -1.16
CA LEU A 175 -1.64 12.31 -0.53
C LEU A 175 -1.35 13.76 -0.95
N ALA A 176 -1.66 14.17 -2.19
CA ALA A 176 -1.54 15.56 -2.62
C ALA A 176 -2.46 16.48 -1.78
N VAL A 177 -3.69 16.06 -1.52
CA VAL A 177 -4.59 16.78 -0.61
C VAL A 177 -4.01 16.86 0.82
N LEU A 178 -3.35 15.80 1.30
CA LEU A 178 -2.72 15.81 2.61
C LEU A 178 -1.51 16.75 2.66
N GLU A 179 -0.69 16.79 1.60
CA GLU A 179 0.45 17.71 1.47
C GLU A 179 -0.02 19.16 1.46
N GLU A 180 -1.04 19.50 0.66
CA GLU A 180 -1.62 20.85 0.64
C GLU A 180 -2.11 21.30 2.03
N ALA A 181 -2.73 20.39 2.78
CA ALA A 181 -3.21 20.68 4.13
C ALA A 181 -2.08 20.80 5.17
N ARG A 182 -0.92 20.18 4.93
CA ARG A 182 0.21 20.09 5.88
C ARG A 182 1.57 20.14 5.17
N PRO A 183 1.90 21.22 4.46
CA PRO A 183 3.10 21.30 3.61
C PRO A 183 4.43 21.27 4.41
N SER A 184 4.39 21.58 5.70
CA SER A 184 5.57 21.50 6.57
C SER A 184 5.86 20.07 7.08
N GLU A 185 4.90 19.17 6.98
CA GLU A 185 4.99 17.81 7.51
C GLU A 185 5.18 16.77 6.40
N PHE A 186 4.65 17.03 5.20
CA PHE A 186 4.66 16.11 4.07
C PHE A 186 5.21 16.78 2.81
N GLN A 187 6.03 16.04 2.07
CA GLN A 187 6.46 16.37 0.73
C GLN A 187 6.18 15.16 -0.18
N LEU A 188 5.37 15.34 -1.19
CA LEU A 188 4.98 14.30 -2.13
C LEU A 188 5.86 14.35 -3.39
N GLU A 189 6.30 13.19 -3.88
CA GLU A 189 6.89 13.09 -5.22
C GLU A 189 5.82 13.45 -6.28
N PRO A 190 6.17 14.25 -7.31
CA PRO A 190 5.17 14.83 -8.22
C PRO A 190 4.46 13.81 -9.10
N ALA A 191 5.01 12.60 -9.25
CA ALA A 191 4.43 11.59 -10.13
C ALA A 191 4.52 10.17 -9.55
N VAL A 192 3.52 9.34 -9.88
CA VAL A 192 3.54 7.91 -9.62
C VAL A 192 4.57 7.26 -10.53
N ARG A 193 5.54 6.55 -9.95
CA ARG A 193 6.55 5.80 -10.71
C ARG A 193 5.99 4.42 -11.10
N SER A 194 5.94 4.13 -12.39
CA SER A 194 5.53 2.82 -12.89
C SER A 194 6.70 1.83 -12.85
N GLY A 195 6.50 0.70 -12.18
CA GLY A 195 7.43 -0.43 -12.21
C GLY A 195 7.05 -1.48 -13.26
N THR A 196 7.96 -2.42 -13.53
CA THR A 196 7.77 -3.50 -14.52
C THR A 196 6.63 -4.47 -14.19
N GLY A 197 6.12 -4.45 -12.97
CA GLY A 197 5.00 -5.29 -12.49
C GLY A 197 3.65 -4.57 -12.44
N ALA A 198 3.58 -3.30 -12.81
CA ALA A 198 2.33 -2.53 -12.76
C ALA A 198 1.24 -3.18 -13.61
N ARG A 199 0.05 -3.31 -13.05
CA ARG A 199 -1.13 -3.89 -13.70
C ARG A 199 -2.23 -2.86 -13.82
N ARG A 200 -2.94 -2.91 -14.96
CA ARG A 200 -4.24 -2.26 -15.11
C ARG A 200 -5.31 -3.31 -14.85
N ARG A 201 -6.32 -2.97 -14.07
CA ARG A 201 -7.45 -3.89 -13.91
C ARG A 201 -8.26 -3.92 -15.18
N PRO A 202 -8.64 -5.10 -15.66
CA PRO A 202 -9.63 -5.19 -16.70
C PRO A 202 -10.94 -4.58 -16.19
N PRO A 203 -11.66 -3.80 -17.00
CA PRO A 203 -12.94 -3.18 -16.60
C PRO A 203 -14.00 -4.19 -16.13
N VAL A 204 -13.93 -5.44 -16.63
CA VAL A 204 -14.87 -6.53 -16.32
C VAL A 204 -14.62 -7.18 -14.96
N TRP A 205 -13.41 -7.02 -14.42
CA TRP A 205 -12.99 -7.66 -13.17
C TRP A 205 -12.84 -6.62 -12.05
N GLY A 206 -13.79 -5.70 -11.96
CA GLY A 206 -13.76 -4.67 -10.93
C GLY A 206 -13.43 -5.27 -9.57
N TYR A 207 -12.47 -4.65 -8.88
CA TYR A 207 -12.12 -5.01 -7.52
C TYR A 207 -13.33 -4.74 -6.62
N ARG A 208 -14.00 -5.79 -6.20
CA ARG A 208 -15.22 -5.71 -5.39
C ARG A 208 -14.98 -5.40 -3.91
N GLY A 209 -13.73 -5.14 -3.53
CA GLY A 209 -13.35 -4.89 -2.14
C GLY A 209 -13.50 -3.46 -1.64
N ALA A 210 -13.90 -2.51 -2.48
CA ALA A 210 -14.18 -1.13 -2.07
C ALA A 210 -15.57 -0.74 -2.52
N SER A 211 -16.25 0.07 -1.71
CA SER A 211 -17.60 0.59 -1.95
C SER A 211 -17.61 1.66 -3.05
N TYR A 212 -17.06 1.35 -4.23
CA TYR A 212 -17.04 2.28 -5.36
C TYR A 212 -18.02 1.85 -6.44
N ASP A 213 -18.70 2.82 -6.96
CA ASP A 213 -19.37 2.72 -8.25
C ASP A 213 -18.35 3.05 -9.34
N PHE A 214 -18.31 2.23 -10.39
CA PHE A 214 -17.38 2.42 -11.50
C PHE A 214 -18.12 2.97 -12.71
N ILE A 215 -17.61 4.07 -13.25
CA ILE A 215 -18.01 4.54 -14.57
C ILE A 215 -16.88 4.18 -15.52
N SER A 216 -17.18 3.37 -16.52
CA SER A 216 -16.27 3.11 -17.63
C SER A 216 -16.80 3.75 -18.91
N ALA A 217 -15.92 4.42 -19.65
CA ALA A 217 -16.22 4.94 -20.97
C ALA A 217 -15.44 4.15 -22.02
N ARG A 218 -16.12 3.63 -23.04
CA ARG A 218 -15.51 2.90 -24.14
C ARG A 218 -15.91 3.53 -25.47
N GLN A 219 -14.93 3.95 -26.24
CA GLN A 219 -15.18 4.40 -27.60
C GLN A 219 -15.19 3.20 -28.56
N PHE A 220 -16.17 3.15 -29.46
CA PHE A 220 -16.26 2.16 -30.53
C PHE A 220 -16.87 2.79 -31.78
N ARG A 221 -16.84 2.08 -32.90
CA ARG A 221 -17.51 2.52 -34.11
C ARG A 221 -18.86 1.81 -34.22
N GLY A 222 -19.90 2.59 -34.48
CA GLY A 222 -21.23 2.08 -34.79
C GLY A 222 -21.28 1.42 -36.17
N ASP A 223 -22.43 0.85 -36.52
CA ASP A 223 -22.64 0.10 -37.75
C ASP A 223 -22.46 0.94 -39.03
N GLN A 224 -22.60 2.27 -38.92
CA GLN A 224 -22.37 3.20 -40.05
C GLN A 224 -20.98 3.89 -39.97
N GLY A 225 -20.09 3.40 -39.07
CA GLY A 225 -18.74 3.92 -38.90
C GLY A 225 -18.65 5.18 -38.01
N GLU A 226 -19.75 5.67 -37.47
CA GLU A 226 -19.83 6.81 -36.60
C GLU A 226 -19.14 6.51 -35.23
N PRO A 227 -18.46 7.49 -34.62
CA PRO A 227 -17.86 7.30 -33.31
C PRO A 227 -18.96 7.31 -32.22
N LEU A 228 -19.01 6.22 -31.45
CA LEU A 228 -19.91 6.07 -30.31
C LEU A 228 -19.12 5.92 -29.03
N ILE A 229 -19.68 6.42 -27.93
CA ILE A 229 -19.17 6.20 -26.59
C ILE A 229 -20.22 5.41 -25.80
N GLU A 230 -19.79 4.30 -25.25
CA GLU A 230 -20.58 3.52 -24.31
C GLU A 230 -20.11 3.85 -22.87
N TYR A 231 -21.03 4.30 -22.05
CA TYR A 231 -20.81 4.47 -20.61
C TYR A 231 -21.43 3.30 -19.88
N THR A 232 -20.63 2.61 -19.10
CA THR A 232 -21.13 1.56 -18.21
C THR A 232 -20.97 2.07 -16.78
N LEU A 233 -22.09 2.20 -16.07
CA LEU A 233 -22.12 2.42 -14.63
C LEU A 233 -22.27 1.06 -13.95
N ASP A 234 -21.24 0.61 -13.28
CA ASP A 234 -21.25 -0.63 -12.50
C ASP A 234 -21.31 -0.26 -11.01
N THR A 235 -22.49 -0.40 -10.42
CA THR A 235 -22.72 -0.17 -9.00
C THR A 235 -22.75 -1.49 -8.26
N GLN A 236 -22.62 -1.47 -6.93
CA GLN A 236 -22.76 -2.69 -6.10
C GLN A 236 -24.13 -3.38 -6.25
N ARG A 237 -25.13 -2.67 -6.76
CA ARG A 237 -26.53 -3.16 -6.85
C ARG A 237 -26.99 -3.44 -8.27
N ALA A 238 -26.42 -2.79 -9.27
CA ALA A 238 -26.87 -2.93 -10.64
C ALA A 238 -25.79 -2.48 -11.63
N ARG A 239 -25.79 -3.11 -12.80
CA ARG A 239 -25.01 -2.67 -13.96
C ARG A 239 -25.94 -1.98 -14.93
N ASN A 240 -25.69 -0.71 -15.22
CA ASN A 240 -26.45 0.09 -16.16
C ASN A 240 -25.55 0.48 -17.33
N GLU A 241 -26.00 0.23 -18.55
CA GLU A 241 -25.32 0.59 -19.78
C GLU A 241 -26.09 1.72 -20.47
N VAL A 242 -25.41 2.81 -20.78
CA VAL A 242 -25.97 3.92 -21.54
C VAL A 242 -25.06 4.15 -22.75
N ARG A 243 -25.66 4.17 -23.95
CA ARG A 243 -24.95 4.44 -25.19
C ARG A 243 -25.35 5.80 -25.72
N GLY A 244 -24.37 6.60 -26.14
CA GLY A 244 -24.59 7.91 -26.72
C GLY A 244 -23.65 8.14 -27.91
N GLN A 245 -24.06 9.05 -28.83
CA GLN A 245 -23.16 9.49 -29.89
C GLN A 245 -22.07 10.40 -29.31
N ALA A 246 -20.82 10.11 -29.67
CA ALA A 246 -19.70 11.01 -29.37
C ALA A 246 -19.75 12.20 -30.33
N THR A 247 -20.23 13.32 -29.85
CA THR A 247 -20.38 14.51 -30.71
C THR A 247 -19.09 15.28 -30.97
N GLN A 248 -17.96 14.96 -30.37
CA GLN A 248 -16.62 15.44 -30.78
C GLN A 248 -15.49 14.85 -29.91
N VAL A 249 -14.37 14.57 -30.57
CA VAL A 249 -13.10 14.04 -30.01
C VAL A 249 -12.34 15.06 -29.16
N GLN A 250 -12.88 16.23 -28.87
CA GLN A 250 -12.20 17.25 -28.06
C GLN A 250 -12.13 16.95 -26.56
N LEU A 251 -12.82 15.93 -26.07
CA LEU A 251 -12.82 15.55 -24.65
C LEU A 251 -11.66 14.62 -24.24
N VAL A 252 -10.88 14.11 -25.20
CA VAL A 252 -9.80 13.17 -24.91
C VAL A 252 -8.44 13.85 -24.74
N ASP A 253 -8.29 15.07 -25.23
CA ASP A 253 -7.05 15.85 -25.12
C ASP A 253 -6.95 16.69 -23.82
N GLU A 254 -8.03 16.72 -23.02
CA GLU A 254 -8.08 17.49 -21.75
C GLU A 254 -8.15 16.60 -20.49
N LEU A 255 -8.02 15.28 -20.63
CA LEU A 255 -7.88 14.29 -19.54
C LEU A 255 -6.50 13.65 -19.58
#